data_d5f1fc9ee657e2b20b8790a4340f32fd
#
_entry.id   d5f1fc9ee657e2b20b8790a4340f32fd
#
_cell.length_a   1.000
_cell.length_b   1.000
_cell.length_c   1.000
_cell.angle_alpha   90.00
_cell.angle_beta   90.00
_cell.angle_gamma   90.00
#
_symmetry.space_group_name_H-M   'P 1'
#
loop_
_entity.id
_entity.type
_entity.pdbx_description
1 polymer ?
#
loop_
_entity_poly.entity_id
_entity_poly.type
_entity_poly.pdbx_seq_one_letter_code
_entity_poly.pdbx_strand_id
1 'polypeptide(L)'
;MRIGHGYDVHRFAEGDFITLGGVRIAHGFGLMAHSDGDVLLHALSDALLGAAALGDIGKHFPDTDPQFKGADSRVLLRHVLKQVQAKGWKVGNVDATIVAQAPKMAPHIDAMRALIAEDLQVELDQVNVKATTTEKLGFTGREEGIAVHAVALLLRA
;
A
#
# COMPACT_ATOMS: atom_id res chain seq x y z
N MET A 1 12.26 7.42 -17.67
CA MET A 1 11.30 7.45 -16.57
C MET A 1 10.08 6.60 -16.89
N ARG A 2 9.48 6.02 -15.89
CA ARG A 2 8.29 5.17 -16.00
C ARG A 2 7.30 5.51 -14.90
N ILE A 3 6.01 5.47 -15.21
CA ILE A 3 4.97 5.61 -14.20
C ILE A 3 4.19 4.32 -14.06
N GLY A 4 3.69 4.06 -12.86
CA GLY A 4 2.82 2.94 -12.58
C GLY A 4 1.71 3.38 -11.64
N HIS A 5 0.57 2.71 -11.73
CA HIS A 5 -0.58 2.93 -10.87
C HIS A 5 -0.93 1.61 -10.19
N GLY A 6 -1.21 1.68 -8.90
CA GLY A 6 -1.69 0.54 -8.13
C GLY A 6 -3.03 0.88 -7.47
N TYR A 7 -3.85 -0.14 -7.34
CA TYR A 7 -5.12 -0.05 -6.64
C TYR A 7 -5.31 -1.31 -5.82
N ASP A 8 -5.71 -1.14 -4.56
CA ASP A 8 -6.07 -2.27 -3.72
C ASP A 8 -7.26 -1.92 -2.84
N VAL A 9 -8.00 -2.93 -2.45
CA VAL A 9 -9.15 -2.79 -1.58
C VAL A 9 -9.28 -4.01 -0.70
N HIS A 10 -9.56 -3.78 0.59
CA HIS A 10 -9.91 -4.86 1.52
C HIS A 10 -11.17 -4.49 2.27
N ARG A 11 -12.02 -5.50 2.49
CA ARG A 11 -13.24 -5.32 3.27
C ARG A 11 -12.92 -5.37 4.76
N PHE A 12 -13.72 -4.65 5.55
CA PHE A 12 -13.66 -4.78 6.99
C PHE A 12 -14.12 -6.16 7.42
N ALA A 13 -13.52 -6.64 8.50
CA ALA A 13 -13.84 -7.92 9.12
C ALA A 13 -13.73 -7.77 10.62
N GLU A 14 -14.01 -8.83 11.34
CA GLU A 14 -13.88 -8.86 12.79
C GLU A 14 -12.43 -8.55 13.18
N GLY A 15 -12.27 -7.73 14.21
CA GLY A 15 -10.95 -7.33 14.70
C GLY A 15 -11.02 -6.01 15.45
N ASP A 16 -9.89 -5.58 16.02
CA ASP A 16 -9.79 -4.39 16.83
C ASP A 16 -8.71 -3.43 16.38
N PHE A 17 -8.05 -3.73 15.25
CA PHE A 17 -7.07 -2.85 14.62
C PHE A 17 -6.95 -3.15 13.14
N ILE A 18 -6.42 -2.18 12.40
CA ILE A 18 -6.00 -2.36 11.01
C ILE A 18 -4.50 -2.05 10.91
N THR A 19 -3.85 -2.61 9.88
CA THR A 19 -2.48 -2.25 9.51
C THR A 19 -2.52 -1.52 8.18
N LEU A 20 -2.01 -0.29 8.14
CA LEU A 20 -2.04 0.53 6.94
C LEU A 20 -0.78 1.39 6.86
N GLY A 21 -0.08 1.31 5.72
CA GLY A 21 1.21 1.98 5.58
C GLY A 21 2.26 1.50 6.57
N GLY A 22 2.16 0.26 7.02
CA GLY A 22 3.02 -0.32 8.04
C GLY A 22 2.66 0.10 9.46
N VAL A 23 1.62 0.92 9.64
CA VAL A 23 1.20 1.46 10.94
C VAL A 23 -0.02 0.70 11.44
N ARG A 24 0.03 0.28 12.71
CA ARG A 24 -1.10 -0.34 13.37
C ARG A 24 -2.02 0.74 13.94
N ILE A 25 -3.28 0.71 13.54
CA ILE A 25 -4.28 1.72 13.90
C ILE A 25 -5.43 1.04 14.62
N ALA A 26 -5.72 1.46 15.86
CA ALA A 26 -6.85 0.96 16.62
C ALA A 26 -8.15 1.34 15.90
N HIS A 27 -9.07 0.37 15.77
CA HIS A 27 -10.35 0.55 15.10
C HIS A 27 -11.32 -0.52 15.59
N GLY A 28 -12.62 -0.32 15.34
CA GLY A 28 -13.64 -1.31 15.72
C GLY A 28 -13.69 -2.54 14.81
N PHE A 29 -12.92 -2.56 13.72
CA PHE A 29 -12.82 -3.66 12.78
C PHE A 29 -11.39 -3.90 12.36
N GLY A 30 -11.09 -5.10 11.86
CA GLY A 30 -9.87 -5.41 11.13
C GLY A 30 -10.14 -5.39 9.63
N LEU A 31 -9.13 -5.73 8.85
CA LEU A 31 -9.26 -5.89 7.39
C LEU A 31 -9.08 -7.37 7.02
N MET A 32 -9.98 -7.87 6.18
CA MET A 32 -9.93 -9.26 5.74
C MET A 32 -8.89 -9.40 4.63
N ALA A 33 -7.88 -10.26 4.85
CA ALA A 33 -6.82 -10.50 3.87
C ALA A 33 -6.07 -11.78 4.19
N HIS A 34 -5.35 -12.29 3.18
CA HIS A 34 -4.41 -13.41 3.36
C HIS A 34 -3.15 -12.96 4.11
N SER A 35 -2.67 -11.74 3.84
CA SER A 35 -1.53 -11.09 4.53
C SER A 35 -2.00 -10.29 5.75
N ASP A 36 -1.26 -9.23 6.12
CA ASP A 36 -1.66 -8.29 7.18
C ASP A 36 -2.78 -7.33 6.75
N GLY A 37 -3.20 -7.39 5.47
CA GLY A 37 -4.28 -6.56 4.96
C GLY A 37 -3.89 -5.11 4.67
N ASP A 38 -2.60 -4.80 4.55
CA ASP A 38 -2.14 -3.44 4.32
C ASP A 38 -2.43 -2.98 2.90
N VAL A 39 -3.58 -2.33 2.74
CA VAL A 39 -4.10 -1.87 1.45
C VAL A 39 -3.13 -0.87 0.80
N LEU A 40 -2.50 -0.01 1.60
CA LEU A 40 -1.61 1.03 1.10
C LEU A 40 -0.32 0.42 0.55
N LEU A 41 0.32 -0.48 1.29
CA LEU A 41 1.57 -1.09 0.82
C LEU A 41 1.33 -2.02 -0.36
N HIS A 42 0.15 -2.67 -0.44
CA HIS A 42 -0.21 -3.47 -1.61
C HIS A 42 -0.40 -2.61 -2.85
N ALA A 43 -1.09 -1.48 -2.74
CA ALA A 43 -1.26 -0.55 -3.86
C ALA A 43 0.09 0.02 -4.34
N LEU A 44 0.98 0.38 -3.40
CA LEU A 44 2.32 0.86 -3.74
C LEU A 44 3.15 -0.21 -4.44
N SER A 45 3.09 -1.45 -3.95
CA SER A 45 3.81 -2.57 -4.57
C SER A 45 3.34 -2.78 -6.00
N ASP A 46 2.03 -2.75 -6.25
CA ASP A 46 1.48 -2.87 -7.61
C ASP A 46 1.89 -1.70 -8.50
N ALA A 47 1.92 -0.49 -7.96
CA ALA A 47 2.36 0.67 -8.72
C ALA A 47 3.82 0.53 -9.18
N LEU A 48 4.69 0.07 -8.30
CA LEU A 48 6.10 -0.15 -8.61
C LEU A 48 6.28 -1.26 -9.65
N LEU A 49 5.60 -2.38 -9.45
CA LEU A 49 5.66 -3.50 -10.40
C LEU A 49 5.12 -3.09 -11.76
N GLY A 50 4.01 -2.37 -11.79
CA GLY A 50 3.43 -1.88 -13.04
C GLY A 50 4.34 -0.93 -13.80
N ALA A 51 4.99 0.00 -13.09
CA ALA A 51 5.96 0.92 -13.70
C ALA A 51 7.14 0.18 -14.35
N ALA A 52 7.58 -0.92 -13.74
CA ALA A 52 8.68 -1.74 -14.26
C ALA A 52 8.21 -2.83 -15.23
N ALA A 53 6.92 -2.90 -15.56
CA ALA A 53 6.31 -3.91 -16.42
C ALA A 53 6.55 -5.35 -15.90
N LEU A 54 6.42 -5.52 -14.56
CA LEU A 54 6.63 -6.80 -13.89
C LEU A 54 5.32 -7.48 -13.43
N GLY A 55 4.17 -6.98 -13.87
CA GLY A 55 2.87 -7.53 -13.49
C GLY A 55 2.34 -6.95 -12.18
N ASP A 56 1.90 -7.80 -11.30
CA ASP A 56 1.28 -7.41 -10.04
C ASP A 56 1.73 -8.30 -8.87
N ILE A 57 1.32 -7.93 -7.65
CA ILE A 57 1.70 -8.69 -6.45
C ILE A 57 1.10 -10.09 -6.42
N GLY A 58 -0.07 -10.29 -7.01
CA GLY A 58 -0.69 -11.62 -7.08
C GLY A 58 0.15 -12.61 -7.85
N LYS A 59 0.87 -12.15 -8.87
CA LYS A 59 1.80 -12.97 -9.65
C LYS A 59 3.04 -13.36 -8.84
N HIS A 60 3.56 -12.43 -8.03
CA HIS A 60 4.79 -12.63 -7.26
C HIS A 60 4.53 -13.28 -5.90
N PHE A 61 3.38 -12.99 -5.29
CA PHE A 61 2.99 -13.46 -3.95
C PHE A 61 1.56 -14.01 -3.97
N PRO A 62 1.34 -15.21 -4.56
CA PRO A 62 -0.02 -15.75 -4.69
C PRO A 62 -0.69 -15.98 -3.33
N ASP A 63 -1.99 -15.64 -3.24
CA ASP A 63 -2.82 -15.91 -2.05
C ASP A 63 -2.86 -17.38 -1.67
N THR A 64 -2.68 -18.26 -2.66
CA THR A 64 -2.72 -19.70 -2.47
C THR A 64 -1.45 -20.24 -1.84
N ASP A 65 -0.38 -19.45 -1.78
CA ASP A 65 0.89 -19.90 -1.21
C ASP A 65 0.89 -19.74 0.32
N PRO A 66 0.94 -20.83 1.09
CA PRO A 66 0.89 -20.76 2.55
C PRO A 66 2.02 -19.93 3.17
N GLN A 67 3.18 -19.81 2.51
CA GLN A 67 4.31 -19.04 3.06
C GLN A 67 4.00 -17.55 3.20
N PHE A 68 3.01 -17.03 2.44
CA PHE A 68 2.62 -15.61 2.49
C PHE A 68 1.43 -15.33 3.40
N LYS A 69 0.87 -16.38 4.04
CA LYS A 69 -0.24 -16.20 4.97
C LYS A 69 0.21 -15.40 6.19
N GLY A 70 -0.49 -14.29 6.46
CA GLY A 70 -0.12 -13.39 7.55
C GLY A 70 1.14 -12.58 7.29
N ALA A 71 1.62 -12.54 6.04
CA ALA A 71 2.87 -11.88 5.68
C ALA A 71 2.85 -10.39 6.03
N ASP A 72 4.02 -9.91 6.49
CA ASP A 72 4.25 -8.49 6.71
C ASP A 72 4.43 -7.80 5.34
N SER A 73 3.52 -6.91 4.99
CA SER A 73 3.52 -6.22 3.70
C SER A 73 4.74 -5.31 3.51
N ARG A 74 5.40 -4.88 4.58
CA ARG A 74 6.68 -4.16 4.48
C ARG A 74 7.77 -5.05 3.90
N VAL A 75 7.79 -6.33 4.28
CA VAL A 75 8.74 -7.31 3.70
C VAL A 75 8.45 -7.49 2.22
N LEU A 76 7.17 -7.60 1.85
CA LEU A 76 6.78 -7.72 0.45
C LEU A 76 7.17 -6.48 -0.35
N LEU A 77 6.97 -5.29 0.19
CA LEU A 77 7.34 -4.03 -0.46
C LEU A 77 8.85 -3.95 -0.71
N ARG A 78 9.66 -4.32 0.29
CA ARG A 78 11.13 -4.34 0.13
C ARG A 78 11.58 -5.36 -0.92
N HIS A 79 10.87 -6.49 -1.01
CA HIS A 79 11.15 -7.50 -2.04
C HIS A 79 10.83 -6.95 -3.44
N VAL A 80 9.69 -6.26 -3.59
CA VAL A 80 9.31 -5.60 -4.85
C VAL A 80 10.36 -4.57 -5.25
N LEU A 81 10.85 -3.78 -4.30
CA LEU A 81 11.90 -2.80 -4.57
C LEU A 81 13.14 -3.47 -5.17
N LYS A 82 13.58 -4.60 -4.59
CA LYS A 82 14.74 -5.33 -5.12
C LYS A 82 14.52 -5.80 -6.55
N GLN A 83 13.33 -6.26 -6.88
CA GLN A 83 13.00 -6.67 -8.26
C GLN A 83 13.04 -5.50 -9.23
N VAL A 84 12.52 -4.35 -8.82
CA VAL A 84 12.56 -3.11 -9.62
C VAL A 84 14.00 -2.66 -9.83
N GLN A 85 14.81 -2.68 -8.77
CA GLN A 85 16.23 -2.34 -8.84
C GLN A 85 17.00 -3.28 -9.76
N ALA A 86 16.70 -4.57 -9.74
CA ALA A 86 17.33 -5.56 -10.61
C ALA A 86 17.07 -5.30 -12.10
N LYS A 87 15.99 -4.57 -12.42
CA LYS A 87 15.68 -4.13 -13.78
C LYS A 87 16.33 -2.81 -14.17
N GLY A 88 17.13 -2.23 -13.27
CA GLY A 88 17.86 -0.98 -13.54
C GLY A 88 17.08 0.28 -13.20
N TRP A 89 16.06 0.17 -12.36
CA TRP A 89 15.24 1.31 -11.95
C TRP A 89 15.47 1.68 -10.50
N LYS A 90 15.22 2.94 -10.18
CA LYS A 90 15.12 3.43 -8.80
C LYS A 90 13.84 4.24 -8.66
N VAL A 91 13.37 4.38 -7.43
CA VAL A 91 12.16 5.16 -7.16
C VAL A 91 12.48 6.65 -7.25
N GLY A 92 11.72 7.38 -8.06
CA GLY A 92 11.76 8.84 -8.11
C GLY A 92 10.89 9.44 -7.02
N ASN A 93 9.62 9.09 -7.02
CA ASN A 93 8.68 9.45 -5.96
C ASN A 93 7.45 8.55 -6.00
N VAL A 94 6.70 8.57 -4.91
CA VAL A 94 5.40 7.88 -4.83
C VAL A 94 4.37 8.83 -4.20
N ASP A 95 3.13 8.64 -4.62
CA ASP A 95 1.98 9.34 -4.08
C ASP A 95 0.83 8.34 -3.90
N ALA A 96 0.21 8.35 -2.74
CA ALA A 96 -0.89 7.44 -2.44
C ALA A 96 -2.08 8.21 -1.87
N THR A 97 -3.28 7.78 -2.24
CA THR A 97 -4.53 8.31 -1.73
C THR A 97 -5.31 7.20 -1.05
N ILE A 98 -5.52 7.35 0.25
CA ILE A 98 -6.33 6.42 1.04
C ILE A 98 -7.78 6.92 0.97
N VAL A 99 -8.68 6.02 0.55
CA VAL A 99 -10.12 6.31 0.48
C VAL A 99 -10.78 5.52 1.60
N ALA A 100 -11.19 6.22 2.66
CA ALA A 100 -11.79 5.60 3.84
C ALA A 100 -12.70 6.59 4.55
N GLN A 101 -13.86 6.12 4.97
CA GLN A 101 -14.75 6.92 5.79
C GLN A 101 -14.24 7.00 7.23
N ALA A 102 -13.70 5.90 7.74
CA ALA A 102 -13.10 5.76 9.06
C ALA A 102 -12.07 4.62 9.02
N PRO A 103 -11.09 4.59 9.92
CA PRO A 103 -10.74 5.59 10.92
C PRO A 103 -10.11 6.84 10.32
N LYS A 104 -9.93 7.90 11.12
CA LYS A 104 -9.20 9.10 10.69
C LYS A 104 -7.74 8.76 10.44
N MET A 105 -7.23 9.16 9.27
CA MET A 105 -5.86 8.84 8.85
C MET A 105 -4.85 9.92 9.22
N ALA A 106 -5.28 11.17 9.37
CA ALA A 106 -4.38 12.30 9.59
C ALA A 106 -3.34 12.08 10.70
N PRO A 107 -3.68 11.52 11.87
CA PRO A 107 -2.69 11.30 12.93
C PRO A 107 -1.60 10.29 12.57
N HIS A 108 -1.81 9.49 11.52
CA HIS A 108 -0.93 8.36 11.17
C HIS A 108 -0.11 8.60 9.90
N ILE A 109 -0.40 9.65 9.16
CA ILE A 109 0.21 9.92 7.83
C ILE A 109 1.72 10.04 7.92
N ASP A 110 2.24 10.81 8.88
CA ASP A 110 3.69 11.03 8.99
C ASP A 110 4.44 9.73 9.30
N ALA A 111 3.88 8.88 10.17
CA ALA A 111 4.47 7.57 10.48
C ALA A 111 4.45 6.65 9.26
N MET A 112 3.37 6.65 8.48
CA MET A 112 3.29 5.88 7.23
C MET A 112 4.36 6.32 6.24
N ARG A 113 4.52 7.62 6.03
CA ARG A 113 5.51 8.19 5.13
C ARG A 113 6.93 7.80 5.53
N ALA A 114 7.24 7.87 6.82
CA ALA A 114 8.56 7.52 7.33
C ALA A 114 8.91 6.06 7.06
N LEU A 115 7.97 5.14 7.31
CA LEU A 115 8.19 3.71 7.07
C LEU A 115 8.31 3.40 5.58
N ILE A 116 7.48 4.03 4.74
CA ILE A 116 7.55 3.83 3.29
C ILE A 116 8.87 4.37 2.73
N ALA A 117 9.32 5.55 3.18
CA ALA A 117 10.59 6.11 2.75
C ALA A 117 11.76 5.19 3.11
N GLU A 118 11.74 4.64 4.32
CA GLU A 118 12.74 3.66 4.76
C GLU A 118 12.74 2.43 3.86
N ASP A 119 11.56 1.84 3.63
CA ASP A 119 11.43 0.62 2.83
C ASP A 119 11.81 0.82 1.37
N LEU A 120 11.52 2.00 0.80
CA LEU A 120 11.84 2.33 -0.58
C LEU A 120 13.23 2.94 -0.76
N GLN A 121 13.97 3.19 0.34
CA GLN A 121 15.32 3.78 0.32
C GLN A 121 15.33 5.15 -0.37
N VAL A 122 14.36 5.99 -0.02
CA VAL A 122 14.21 7.35 -0.57
C VAL A 122 14.08 8.36 0.56
N GLU A 123 14.18 9.64 0.21
CA GLU A 123 13.98 10.73 1.17
C GLU A 123 12.49 10.91 1.47
N LEU A 124 12.19 11.51 2.61
CA LEU A 124 10.81 11.70 3.06
C LEU A 124 9.98 12.53 2.07
N ASP A 125 10.59 13.53 1.42
CA ASP A 125 9.89 14.38 0.45
C ASP A 125 9.58 13.69 -0.88
N GLN A 126 10.07 12.47 -1.07
CA GLN A 126 9.73 11.63 -2.23
C GLN A 126 8.51 10.74 -1.96
N VAL A 127 7.94 10.80 -0.77
CA VAL A 127 6.78 10.00 -0.37
C VAL A 127 5.65 10.90 0.08
N ASN A 128 4.52 10.84 -0.59
CA ASN A 128 3.31 11.51 -0.15
C ASN A 128 2.21 10.50 0.12
N VAL A 129 1.48 10.71 1.21
CA VAL A 129 0.28 9.96 1.56
C VAL A 129 -0.78 10.97 1.96
N LYS A 130 -1.96 10.86 1.36
CA LYS A 130 -3.12 11.67 1.71
C LYS A 130 -4.34 10.78 1.83
N ALA A 131 -5.38 11.28 2.46
CA ALA A 131 -6.60 10.54 2.68
C ALA A 131 -7.81 11.40 2.34
N THR A 132 -8.86 10.73 1.89
CA THR A 132 -10.16 11.36 1.63
C THR A 132 -11.28 10.40 2.01
N THR A 133 -12.45 10.97 2.30
CA THR A 133 -13.69 10.19 2.37
C THR A 133 -14.36 10.23 1.00
N THR A 134 -15.42 9.47 0.84
CA THR A 134 -16.31 9.58 -0.32
C THR A 134 -17.64 10.23 0.05
N GLU A 135 -17.65 11.03 1.12
CA GLU A 135 -18.86 11.76 1.56
C GLU A 135 -20.04 10.80 1.80
N LYS A 136 -19.74 9.64 2.41
CA LYS A 136 -20.68 8.56 2.72
C LYS A 136 -21.27 7.87 1.48
N LEU A 137 -20.66 8.06 0.31
CA LEU A 137 -21.08 7.41 -0.92
C LEU A 137 -20.26 6.13 -1.17
N GLY A 138 -20.92 5.13 -1.74
CA GLY A 138 -20.29 3.90 -2.15
C GLY A 138 -19.84 3.01 -0.99
N PHE A 139 -19.10 1.95 -1.31
CA PHE A 139 -18.69 0.97 -0.31
C PHE A 139 -17.74 1.54 0.74
N THR A 140 -16.87 2.46 0.37
CA THR A 140 -15.99 3.12 1.34
C THR A 140 -16.79 4.06 2.24
N GLY A 141 -17.74 4.77 1.67
CA GLY A 141 -18.62 5.67 2.41
C GLY A 141 -19.57 4.95 3.37
N ARG A 142 -19.95 3.71 3.04
CA ARG A 142 -20.75 2.86 3.92
C ARG A 142 -19.90 2.08 4.93
N GLU A 143 -18.60 2.34 4.96
CA GLU A 143 -17.67 1.67 5.89
C GLU A 143 -17.63 0.15 5.69
N GLU A 144 -17.69 -0.31 4.43
CA GLU A 144 -17.56 -1.72 4.09
C GLU A 144 -16.12 -2.13 3.87
N GLY A 145 -15.25 -1.18 3.59
CA GLY A 145 -13.84 -1.42 3.35
C GLY A 145 -13.06 -0.15 3.14
N ILE A 146 -11.76 -0.33 2.86
CA ILE A 146 -10.81 0.73 2.55
C ILE A 146 -10.22 0.47 1.17
N ALA A 147 -10.12 1.51 0.34
CA ALA A 147 -9.44 1.46 -0.94
C ALA A 147 -8.25 2.42 -0.94
N VAL A 148 -7.22 2.07 -1.71
CA VAL A 148 -6.05 2.93 -1.91
C VAL A 148 -5.69 2.96 -3.37
N HIS A 149 -5.44 4.16 -3.89
CA HIS A 149 -4.78 4.39 -5.17
C HIS A 149 -3.35 4.83 -4.92
N ALA A 150 -2.42 4.30 -5.67
CA ALA A 150 -1.01 4.69 -5.57
C ALA A 150 -0.43 4.93 -6.95
N VAL A 151 0.47 5.90 -7.04
CA VAL A 151 1.22 6.20 -8.25
C VAL A 151 2.70 6.19 -7.89
N ALA A 152 3.51 5.57 -8.76
CA ALA A 152 4.95 5.54 -8.60
C ALA A 152 5.63 6.06 -9.87
N LEU A 153 6.68 6.85 -9.69
CA LEU A 153 7.57 7.26 -10.76
C LEU A 153 8.90 6.54 -10.57
N LEU A 154 9.34 5.83 -11.60
CA LEU A 154 10.65 5.20 -11.62
C LEU A 154 11.58 5.99 -12.55
N LEU A 155 12.83 6.11 -12.13
CA LEU A 155 13.91 6.73 -12.88
C LEU A 155 14.97 5.68 -13.18
N ARG A 156 15.74 5.87 -14.22
CA ARG A 156 16.88 5.00 -14.52
C ARG A 156 17.91 5.13 -13.39
N ALA A 157 18.32 4.00 -12.88
CA ALA A 157 19.33 3.97 -11.83
C ALA A 157 20.73 4.27 -12.37
#